data_ad1787951936d0ab0e0dd613eb194fd9
#
_entry.id   ad1787951936d0ab0e0dd613eb194fd9
#
_cell.length_a   1.000
_cell.length_b   1.000
_cell.length_c   1.000
_cell.angle_alpha   90.00
_cell.angle_beta   90.00
_cell.angle_gamma   90.00
#
_symmetry.space_group_name_H-M   'P 1'
#
loop_
_entity.id
_entity.type
_entity.pdbx_description
1 polymer ?
#
loop_
_entity_poly.entity_id
_entity_poly.type
_entity_poly.pdbx_seq_one_letter_code
_entity_poly.pdbx_strand_id
1 'polypeptide(L)'
;MQEQQELGYFVGEEGSQYTFFQIPYLLFTSPRFKYLSNDAKLLYGLLLDRMSLSERNNWYDQQGRVYIYYTVEEICQNLNCGNDKALKLLAELDMKKGYGLIERIKQGQGKPTKIYVKRFTTRTVPEPPTLPEVRGADLDFSDFQTSEKPMSGPRRIRCLDLEKTD
;
A
#
# COMPACT_ATOMS: atom_id res chain seq x y z
N MET A 1 0.15 -34.98 -0.67
CA MET A 1 0.01 -34.64 -2.10
C MET A 1 0.24 -33.14 -2.20
N GLN A 2 1.35 -32.73 -2.81
CA GLN A 2 1.55 -31.32 -3.12
C GLN A 2 0.73 -31.05 -4.37
N GLU A 3 -0.31 -30.21 -4.25
CA GLU A 3 -0.98 -29.67 -5.41
C GLU A 3 0.04 -28.87 -6.21
N GLN A 4 0.44 -29.36 -7.36
CA GLN A 4 1.21 -28.61 -8.32
C GLN A 4 0.28 -27.52 -8.86
N GLN A 5 0.47 -26.29 -8.38
CA GLN A 5 -0.19 -25.13 -8.94
C GLN A 5 0.37 -24.94 -10.35
N GLU A 6 -0.44 -25.22 -11.37
CA GLU A 6 -0.11 -24.85 -12.74
C GLU A 6 -0.14 -23.33 -12.88
N LEU A 7 0.97 -22.78 -13.33
CA LEU A 7 1.07 -21.35 -13.63
C LEU A 7 0.56 -21.09 -15.05
N GLY A 8 -0.57 -20.40 -15.14
CA GLY A 8 -1.18 -20.00 -16.40
C GLY A 8 -1.15 -18.49 -16.62
N TYR A 9 -1.55 -18.06 -17.81
CA TYR A 9 -1.76 -16.65 -18.11
C TYR A 9 -3.15 -16.20 -17.67
N PHE A 10 -3.26 -14.96 -17.24
CA PHE A 10 -4.57 -14.37 -16.99
C PHE A 10 -5.37 -14.22 -18.29
N VAL A 11 -6.62 -14.66 -18.30
CA VAL A 11 -7.54 -14.53 -19.43
C VAL A 11 -8.78 -13.76 -18.96
N GLY A 12 -9.07 -12.65 -19.59
CA GLY A 12 -10.24 -11.83 -19.25
C GLY A 12 -10.15 -11.18 -17.86
N GLU A 13 -11.18 -11.36 -17.03
CA GLU A 13 -11.32 -10.71 -15.71
C GLU A 13 -10.84 -11.60 -14.53
N GLU A 14 -10.01 -12.59 -14.78
CA GLU A 14 -9.56 -13.55 -13.76
C GLU A 14 -8.77 -12.91 -12.60
N GLY A 15 -8.20 -11.72 -12.79
CA GLY A 15 -7.50 -10.97 -11.75
C GLY A 15 -8.35 -10.66 -10.51
N SER A 16 -9.69 -10.67 -10.64
CA SER A 16 -10.61 -10.42 -9.53
C SER A 16 -10.74 -11.59 -8.54
N GLN A 17 -10.21 -12.76 -8.86
CA GLN A 17 -10.29 -13.98 -8.03
C GLN A 17 -9.34 -13.94 -6.82
N TYR A 18 -8.35 -13.05 -6.82
CA TYR A 18 -7.38 -12.96 -5.74
C TYR A 18 -7.85 -12.09 -4.58
N THR A 19 -7.53 -12.53 -3.38
CA THR A 19 -7.66 -11.69 -2.19
C THR A 19 -6.39 -10.88 -2.02
N PHE A 20 -6.52 -9.57 -1.88
CA PHE A 20 -5.39 -8.66 -1.75
C PHE A 20 -5.41 -7.97 -0.39
N PHE A 21 -4.24 -7.76 0.20
CA PHE A 21 -4.07 -6.76 1.24
C PHE A 21 -3.38 -5.52 0.66
N GLN A 22 -3.70 -4.36 1.21
CA GLN A 22 -3.25 -3.09 0.66
C GLN A 22 -2.01 -2.57 1.37
N ILE A 23 -1.02 -2.14 0.60
CA ILE A 23 0.14 -1.43 1.11
C ILE A 23 0.04 0.03 0.63
N PRO A 24 0.10 1.03 1.54
CA PRO A 24 0.02 2.43 1.12
C PRO A 24 1.16 2.82 0.18
N TYR A 25 0.80 3.35 -0.97
CA TYR A 25 1.76 3.76 -2.01
C TYR A 25 2.78 4.80 -1.51
N LEU A 26 2.39 5.61 -0.53
CA LEU A 26 3.24 6.63 0.08
C LEU A 26 4.52 6.06 0.73
N LEU A 27 4.51 4.78 1.15
CA LEU A 27 5.70 4.11 1.67
C LEU A 27 6.80 3.92 0.61
N PHE A 28 6.44 3.97 -0.67
CA PHE A 28 7.37 3.84 -1.79
C PHE A 28 7.78 5.18 -2.39
N THR A 29 6.90 6.17 -2.34
CA THR A 29 7.10 7.47 -3.02
C THR A 29 7.63 8.56 -2.12
N SER A 30 7.35 8.51 -0.81
CA SER A 30 7.80 9.54 0.11
C SER A 30 9.30 9.42 0.43
N PRO A 31 10.07 10.53 0.33
CA PRO A 31 11.48 10.56 0.73
C PRO A 31 11.70 10.13 2.18
N ARG A 32 10.72 10.33 3.06
CA ARG A 32 10.77 9.94 4.47
C ARG A 32 10.99 8.43 4.65
N PHE A 33 10.41 7.61 3.76
CA PHE A 33 10.46 6.15 3.84
C PHE A 33 11.44 5.52 2.86
N LYS A 34 12.34 6.33 2.26
CA LYS A 34 13.30 5.86 1.26
C LYS A 34 14.18 4.70 1.75
N TYR A 35 14.58 4.75 3.02
CA TYR A 35 15.47 3.75 3.62
C TYR A 35 14.72 2.70 4.46
N LEU A 36 13.39 2.76 4.52
CA LEU A 36 12.57 1.72 5.12
C LEU A 36 12.67 0.47 4.24
N SER A 37 13.00 -0.68 4.86
CA SER A 37 13.15 -1.93 4.11
C SER A 37 11.83 -2.36 3.44
N ASN A 38 11.93 -3.06 2.32
CA ASN A 38 10.72 -3.54 1.62
C ASN A 38 9.97 -4.57 2.47
N ASP A 39 10.66 -5.38 3.23
CA ASP A 39 10.03 -6.33 4.15
C ASP A 39 9.27 -5.60 5.28
N ALA A 40 9.79 -4.46 5.76
CA ALA A 40 9.07 -3.65 6.75
C ALA A 40 7.83 -2.97 6.15
N LYS A 41 7.87 -2.53 4.88
CA LYS A 41 6.70 -2.01 4.15
C LYS A 41 5.64 -3.09 3.99
N LEU A 42 6.07 -4.32 3.67
CA LEU A 42 5.18 -5.47 3.56
C LEU A 42 4.54 -5.79 4.91
N LEU A 43 5.34 -5.85 5.98
CA LEU A 43 4.84 -6.06 7.34
C LEU A 43 3.82 -4.99 7.74
N TYR A 44 4.07 -3.72 7.41
CA TYR A 44 3.12 -2.65 7.69
C TYR A 44 1.77 -2.87 6.96
N GLY A 45 1.78 -3.34 5.72
CA GLY A 45 0.56 -3.73 4.99
C GLY A 45 -0.22 -4.84 5.71
N LEU A 46 0.46 -5.89 6.18
CA LEU A 46 -0.16 -6.96 6.97
C LEU A 46 -0.74 -6.47 8.31
N LEU A 47 -0.08 -5.49 8.94
CA LEU A 47 -0.60 -4.88 10.18
C LEU A 47 -1.85 -4.05 9.92
N LEU A 48 -1.95 -3.36 8.78
CA LEU A 48 -3.16 -2.63 8.37
C LEU A 48 -4.33 -3.58 8.09
N ASP A 49 -4.07 -4.71 7.45
CA ASP A 49 -5.08 -5.72 7.19
C ASP A 49 -5.64 -6.28 8.51
N ARG A 50 -4.76 -6.64 9.46
CA ARG A 50 -5.18 -7.05 10.81
C ARG A 50 -5.93 -5.96 11.56
N MET A 51 -5.57 -4.71 11.40
CA MET A 51 -6.28 -3.60 12.01
C MET A 51 -7.74 -3.53 11.54
N SER A 52 -8.00 -3.77 10.27
CA SER A 52 -9.36 -3.84 9.72
C SER A 52 -10.18 -4.97 10.35
N LEU A 53 -9.56 -6.10 10.67
CA LEU A 53 -10.21 -7.20 11.39
C LEU A 53 -10.49 -6.82 12.85
N SER A 54 -9.56 -6.12 13.51
CA SER A 54 -9.73 -5.67 14.90
C SER A 54 -10.84 -4.63 15.02
N GLU A 55 -11.00 -3.75 14.04
CA GLU A 55 -12.13 -2.81 13.97
C GLU A 55 -13.48 -3.56 13.94
N ARG A 56 -13.58 -4.60 13.12
CA ARG A 56 -14.80 -5.45 13.05
C ARG A 56 -15.08 -6.20 14.35
N ASN A 57 -14.04 -6.52 15.11
CA ASN A 57 -14.13 -7.20 16.40
C ASN A 57 -14.29 -6.22 17.58
N ASN A 58 -14.40 -4.91 17.33
CA ASN A 58 -14.51 -3.84 18.33
C ASN A 58 -13.34 -3.82 19.34
N TRP A 59 -12.12 -4.10 18.89
CA TRP A 59 -10.92 -4.05 19.73
C TRP A 59 -10.40 -2.63 19.86
N TYR A 60 -11.06 -1.86 20.70
CA TYR A 60 -10.69 -0.48 21.02
C TYR A 60 -10.19 -0.37 22.45
N ASP A 61 -9.26 0.55 22.67
CA ASP A 61 -8.86 0.95 24.03
C ASP A 61 -9.85 2.00 24.61
N GLN A 62 -9.57 2.43 25.84
CA GLN A 62 -10.40 3.45 26.53
C GLN A 62 -10.43 4.82 25.81
N GLN A 63 -9.49 5.06 24.90
CA GLN A 63 -9.38 6.29 24.11
C GLN A 63 -9.93 6.11 22.69
N GLY A 64 -10.57 4.99 22.40
CA GLY A 64 -11.14 4.67 21.09
C GLY A 64 -10.09 4.33 20.02
N ARG A 65 -8.84 4.01 20.42
CA ARG A 65 -7.79 3.61 19.47
C ARG A 65 -7.87 2.11 19.22
N VAL A 66 -7.83 1.71 17.93
CA VAL A 66 -7.76 0.31 17.52
C VAL A 66 -6.39 -0.26 17.87
N TYR A 67 -6.37 -1.42 18.49
CA TYR A 67 -5.15 -2.19 18.70
C TYR A 67 -5.25 -3.58 18.09
N ILE A 68 -4.10 -4.17 17.80
CA ILE A 68 -3.99 -5.53 17.28
C ILE A 68 -3.08 -6.36 18.18
N TYR A 69 -3.30 -7.66 18.14
CA TYR A 69 -2.36 -8.65 18.61
C TYR A 69 -1.72 -9.33 17.40
N TYR A 70 -0.40 -9.35 17.39
CA TYR A 70 0.36 -10.01 16.34
C TYR A 70 1.66 -10.51 16.93
N THR A 71 1.79 -11.82 17.04
CA THR A 71 2.97 -12.45 17.65
C THR A 71 4.13 -12.50 16.67
N VAL A 72 5.35 -12.67 17.21
CA VAL A 72 6.54 -12.80 16.36
C VAL A 72 6.45 -14.08 15.51
N GLU A 73 5.90 -15.14 16.08
CA GLU A 73 5.68 -16.42 15.41
C GLU A 73 4.77 -16.26 14.19
N GLU A 74 3.64 -15.57 14.34
CA GLU A 74 2.74 -15.27 13.22
C GLU A 74 3.41 -14.42 12.14
N ILE A 75 4.23 -13.44 12.52
CA ILE A 75 5.00 -12.65 11.58
C ILE A 75 6.00 -13.52 10.81
N CYS A 76 6.70 -14.40 11.51
CA CYS A 76 7.63 -15.35 10.89
C CYS A 76 6.94 -16.26 9.87
N GLN A 77 5.75 -16.78 10.20
CA GLN A 77 4.96 -17.62 9.30
C GLN A 77 4.48 -16.82 8.07
N ASN A 78 3.93 -15.63 8.26
CA ASN A 78 3.37 -14.85 7.17
C ASN A 78 4.43 -14.27 6.23
N LEU A 79 5.64 -13.97 6.74
CA LEU A 79 6.75 -13.42 5.95
C LEU A 79 7.81 -14.47 5.58
N ASN A 80 7.62 -15.73 5.95
CA ASN A 80 8.60 -16.81 5.74
C ASN A 80 10.00 -16.39 6.22
N CYS A 81 10.12 -15.88 7.43
CA CYS A 81 11.38 -15.37 7.96
C CYS A 81 11.67 -15.89 9.38
N GLY A 82 12.93 -15.79 9.79
CA GLY A 82 13.35 -16.16 11.16
C GLY A 82 13.00 -15.07 12.19
N ASN A 83 13.01 -15.45 13.49
CA ASN A 83 12.67 -14.58 14.61
C ASN A 83 13.50 -13.29 14.64
N ASP A 84 14.80 -13.37 14.38
CA ASP A 84 15.69 -12.19 14.39
C ASP A 84 15.29 -11.17 13.33
N LYS A 85 14.89 -11.65 12.14
CA LYS A 85 14.41 -10.79 11.08
C LYS A 85 13.08 -10.15 11.45
N ALA A 86 12.12 -10.91 11.97
CA ALA A 86 10.84 -10.39 12.41
C ALA A 86 10.99 -9.32 13.51
N LEU A 87 11.86 -9.55 14.47
CA LEU A 87 12.16 -8.58 15.53
C LEU A 87 12.81 -7.30 14.99
N LYS A 88 13.72 -7.41 14.00
CA LYS A 88 14.33 -6.26 13.33
C LYS A 88 13.28 -5.44 12.57
N LEU A 89 12.39 -6.08 11.84
CA LEU A 89 11.31 -5.41 11.11
C LEU A 89 10.35 -4.68 12.04
N LEU A 90 9.98 -5.31 13.15
CA LEU A 90 9.18 -4.66 14.19
C LEU A 90 9.90 -3.46 14.80
N ALA A 91 11.22 -3.56 15.04
CA ALA A 91 12.01 -2.45 15.57
C ALA A 91 12.15 -1.30 14.56
N GLU A 92 12.25 -1.61 13.27
CA GLU A 92 12.31 -0.63 12.19
C GLU A 92 11.01 0.17 12.06
N LEU A 93 9.86 -0.45 12.29
CA LEU A 93 8.57 0.21 12.30
C LEU A 93 8.26 0.96 13.61
N ASP A 94 8.87 0.56 14.73
CA ASP A 94 8.55 1.02 16.07
C ASP A 94 8.85 2.51 16.28
N MET A 95 8.06 3.16 17.13
CA MET A 95 8.22 4.57 17.49
C MET A 95 9.53 4.88 18.21
N LYS A 96 10.05 3.93 18.99
CA LYS A 96 11.25 4.15 19.83
C LYS A 96 12.56 4.02 19.07
N LYS A 97 12.63 3.14 18.08
CA LYS A 97 13.88 2.75 17.40
C LYS A 97 13.86 2.94 15.89
N GLY A 98 12.69 3.19 15.29
CA GLY A 98 12.51 3.21 13.84
C GLY A 98 11.68 4.40 13.34
N TYR A 99 10.89 4.14 12.31
CA TYR A 99 10.13 5.18 11.60
C TYR A 99 8.88 5.69 12.32
N GLY A 100 8.50 5.04 13.43
CA GLY A 100 7.34 5.45 14.21
C GLY A 100 5.99 5.11 13.61
N LEU A 101 5.95 4.10 12.75
CA LEU A 101 4.71 3.63 12.10
C LEU A 101 3.87 2.74 13.01
N ILE A 102 4.46 2.16 14.04
CA ILE A 102 3.77 1.40 15.06
C ILE A 102 4.19 1.82 16.47
N GLU A 103 3.33 1.54 17.43
CA GLU A 103 3.61 1.66 18.85
C GLU A 103 3.28 0.34 19.53
N ARG A 104 4.26 -0.22 20.25
CA ARG A 104 4.11 -1.48 20.97
C ARG A 104 4.00 -1.24 22.46
N ILE A 105 2.93 -1.72 23.09
CA ILE A 105 2.69 -1.61 24.51
C ILE A 105 2.65 -3.00 25.14
N LYS A 106 3.62 -3.28 26.00
CA LYS A 106 3.65 -4.51 26.81
C LYS A 106 2.63 -4.38 27.93
N GLN A 107 1.77 -5.38 28.10
CA GLN A 107 0.73 -5.39 29.12
C GLN A 107 1.16 -6.04 30.45
N GLY A 108 2.40 -6.46 30.54
CA GLY A 108 2.93 -7.21 31.68
C GLY A 108 3.31 -8.65 31.31
N GLN A 109 3.81 -9.41 32.30
CA GLN A 109 4.23 -10.76 32.09
C GLN A 109 3.03 -11.68 31.79
N GLY A 110 3.18 -12.54 30.79
CA GLY A 110 2.13 -13.47 30.37
C GLY A 110 0.98 -12.88 29.53
N LYS A 111 0.98 -11.57 29.26
CA LYS A 111 -0.03 -10.92 28.40
C LYS A 111 0.55 -10.58 27.03
N PRO A 112 -0.21 -10.75 25.96
CA PRO A 112 0.25 -10.40 24.62
C PRO A 112 0.51 -8.90 24.48
N THR A 113 1.50 -8.53 23.66
CA THR A 113 1.82 -7.13 23.38
C THR A 113 0.75 -6.52 22.48
N LYS A 114 0.19 -5.39 22.89
CA LYS A 114 -0.67 -4.58 22.04
C LYS A 114 0.16 -3.79 21.04
N ILE A 115 -0.26 -3.81 19.77
CA ILE A 115 0.35 -3.04 18.70
C ILE A 115 -0.68 -2.04 18.19
N TYR A 116 -0.34 -0.76 18.20
CA TYR A 116 -1.11 0.30 17.60
C TYR A 116 -0.47 0.67 16.27
N VAL A 117 -1.20 0.53 15.19
CA VAL A 117 -0.75 0.93 13.86
C VAL A 117 -1.05 2.42 13.68
N LYS A 118 -0.01 3.21 13.43
CA LYS A 118 -0.14 4.65 13.26
C LYS A 118 -0.40 5.00 11.81
N ARG A 119 -1.33 5.92 11.62
CA ARG A 119 -1.65 6.51 10.34
C ARG A 119 -0.60 7.59 10.03
N PHE A 120 0.00 7.54 8.85
CA PHE A 120 0.76 8.67 8.35
C PHE A 120 -0.15 9.49 7.43
N THR A 121 -0.69 10.57 7.93
CA THR A 121 -1.38 11.56 7.11
C THR A 121 -0.36 12.58 6.67
N THR A 122 -0.16 12.73 5.37
CA THR A 122 0.29 14.01 4.83
C THR A 122 -0.85 14.99 5.10
N ARG A 123 -0.77 15.75 6.20
CA ARG A 123 -1.56 16.97 6.34
C ARG A 123 -0.95 18.02 5.42
N THR A 124 -1.10 17.84 4.15
CA THR A 124 -1.19 18.86 3.11
C THR A 124 -2.17 18.31 2.11
N VAL A 125 -3.44 18.27 2.51
CA VAL A 125 -4.47 18.53 1.53
C VAL A 125 -4.42 20.05 1.41
N PRO A 126 -3.92 20.64 0.30
CA PRO A 126 -4.38 21.97 -0.03
C PRO A 126 -5.90 21.79 -0.11
N GLU A 127 -6.65 22.57 0.66
CA GLU A 127 -8.07 22.72 0.39
C GLU A 127 -8.22 22.90 -1.12
N PRO A 128 -9.11 22.13 -1.78
CA PRO A 128 -9.39 22.38 -3.17
C PRO A 128 -9.70 23.88 -3.25
N PRO A 129 -9.07 24.63 -4.19
CA PRO A 129 -9.37 26.02 -4.34
C PRO A 129 -10.88 26.12 -4.44
N THR A 130 -11.48 26.79 -3.49
CA THR A 130 -12.89 27.18 -3.56
C THR A 130 -13.02 27.94 -4.86
N LEU A 131 -13.58 27.27 -5.87
CA LEU A 131 -13.93 27.92 -7.12
C LEU A 131 -14.82 29.10 -6.72
N PRO A 132 -14.49 30.33 -7.11
CA PRO A 132 -15.40 31.45 -6.89
C PRO A 132 -16.71 31.06 -7.57
N GLU A 133 -17.82 31.16 -6.81
CA GLU A 133 -19.16 31.02 -7.36
C GLU A 133 -19.27 31.98 -8.56
N VAL A 134 -19.19 31.45 -9.73
CA VAL A 134 -19.49 32.20 -10.94
C VAL A 134 -21.00 32.30 -10.99
N ARG A 135 -21.53 33.38 -10.43
CA ARG A 135 -22.90 33.81 -10.67
C ARG A 135 -23.04 34.02 -12.18
N GLY A 136 -23.92 33.22 -12.76
CA GLY A 136 -24.60 33.43 -14.03
C GLY A 136 -23.88 34.31 -15.06
N ALA A 137 -23.16 33.68 -15.97
CA ALA A 137 -22.92 34.24 -17.29
C ALA A 137 -23.33 33.16 -18.28
N ASP A 138 -24.33 33.47 -19.07
CA ASP A 138 -24.82 32.71 -20.20
C ASP A 138 -23.64 32.41 -21.13
N LEU A 139 -23.20 31.14 -21.18
CA LEU A 139 -22.27 30.71 -22.21
C LEU A 139 -23.06 30.16 -23.37
N ASP A 140 -23.18 31.01 -24.40
CA ASP A 140 -23.67 30.68 -25.72
C ASP A 140 -22.78 29.59 -26.33
N PHE A 141 -23.37 28.41 -26.58
CA PHE A 141 -22.67 27.17 -26.96
C PHE A 141 -22.63 27.02 -28.49
N SER A 142 -22.35 28.08 -29.26
CA SER A 142 -22.47 28.05 -30.72
C SER A 142 -21.17 28.07 -31.52
N ASP A 143 -19.96 27.98 -30.93
CA ASP A 143 -18.70 28.06 -31.70
C ASP A 143 -17.72 26.90 -31.38
N PHE A 144 -18.13 25.64 -31.50
CA PHE A 144 -17.17 24.57 -31.70
C PHE A 144 -17.27 24.02 -33.12
N GLN A 145 -16.60 24.65 -34.03
CA GLN A 145 -16.28 24.05 -35.33
C GLN A 145 -15.16 23.05 -35.16
N THR A 146 -15.52 21.79 -35.30
CA THR A 146 -14.63 20.65 -35.43
C THR A 146 -13.82 20.74 -36.71
N SER A 147 -12.55 21.12 -36.62
CA SER A 147 -11.61 20.89 -37.71
C SER A 147 -10.90 19.53 -37.46
N GLU A 148 -11.39 18.51 -38.11
CA GLU A 148 -10.73 17.22 -38.22
C GLU A 148 -9.45 17.38 -39.06
N LYS A 149 -8.29 17.11 -38.40
CA LYS A 149 -7.06 16.81 -39.13
C LYS A 149 -6.81 15.30 -39.05
N PRO A 150 -6.56 14.61 -40.18
CA PRO A 150 -6.31 13.19 -40.19
C PRO A 150 -4.92 12.89 -39.60
N MET A 151 -4.90 12.04 -38.57
CA MET A 151 -3.67 11.51 -37.99
C MET A 151 -3.08 10.45 -38.94
N SER A 152 -1.92 10.74 -39.48
CA SER A 152 -1.10 9.81 -40.22
C SER A 152 -0.61 8.66 -39.31
N GLY A 153 -0.60 7.45 -39.89
CA GLY A 153 -0.49 6.16 -39.25
C GLY A 153 0.80 5.83 -38.50
N PRO A 154 0.88 4.59 -37.96
CA PRO A 154 1.87 4.21 -36.96
C PRO A 154 3.26 4.04 -37.57
N ARG A 155 4.25 4.67 -36.91
CA ARG A 155 5.67 4.44 -37.24
C ARG A 155 6.06 3.03 -36.80
N ARG A 156 6.47 2.21 -37.76
CA ARG A 156 7.12 0.92 -37.54
C ARG A 156 8.45 1.13 -36.79
N ILE A 157 8.54 0.53 -35.62
CA ILE A 157 9.80 0.37 -34.90
C ILE A 157 10.55 -0.76 -35.62
N ARG A 158 11.69 -0.43 -36.21
CA ARG A 158 12.64 -1.42 -36.75
C ARG A 158 13.29 -2.15 -35.59
N CYS A 159 13.11 -3.47 -35.55
CA CYS A 159 13.96 -4.36 -34.76
C CYS A 159 15.38 -4.32 -35.38
N LEU A 160 16.37 -4.02 -34.54
CA LEU A 160 17.77 -4.17 -34.88
C LEU A 160 18.09 -5.65 -34.81
N ASP A 161 18.49 -6.20 -35.97
CA ASP A 161 19.09 -7.53 -36.12
C ASP A 161 20.42 -7.54 -35.37
N LEU A 162 20.52 -8.40 -34.35
CA LEU A 162 21.80 -8.77 -33.74
C LEU A 162 22.44 -9.85 -34.65
N GLU A 163 23.38 -9.42 -35.47
CA GLU A 163 24.25 -10.34 -36.21
C GLU A 163 25.09 -11.14 -35.23
N LYS A 164 25.07 -12.47 -35.46
CA LYS A 164 26.00 -13.44 -34.90
C LYS A 164 27.38 -13.20 -35.55
N THR A 165 28.39 -13.06 -34.72
CA THR A 165 29.77 -13.25 -35.14
C THR A 165 30.28 -14.54 -34.52
N ASP A 166 30.93 -15.33 -35.37
CA ASP A 166 31.61 -16.60 -35.14
C ASP A 166 32.69 -16.54 -34.03
#